data_1435276d7372bfcc08afd23753b6d879
#
_entry.id   1435276d7372bfcc08afd23753b6d879
#
_cell.length_a   1.000
_cell.length_b   1.000
_cell.length_c   1.000
_cell.angle_alpha   90.00
_cell.angle_beta   90.00
_cell.angle_gamma   90.00
#
_symmetry.space_group_name_H-M   'P 1'
#
loop_
_entity.id
_entity.type
_entity.pdbx_description
1 polymer ?
#
loop_
_entity_poly.entity_id
_entity_poly.type
_entity_poly.pdbx_seq_one_letter_code
_entity_poly.pdbx_strand_id
1 'polypeptide(L)'
;MGVALAINVGLFLAEAIGGFLTGSLAVLADAGHLLSDVGSIVLALIAARLASMPAAGQRTFGYQRSEVLAALVNGLLLVAVSIGIAIAAIGRFSDPPSIDGWGVLALGLFGLAGNVAATIVLAGGQREDLNLEGVLRHSAADALGSLGVVIAGAWVLGGGSPVIDPIVGLLIAALVLASSWRLIKEPFDVLMESAPAGVDVEGVGQAICQEQGVRSVHDLHVWTVTAGFGALAAHVVVAESADRDLIRRRLELLLREQFGIEHTTLQMEEEASQDLLHVENAPQR
;
A
#
# COMPACT_ATOMS: atom_id res chain seq x y z
N MET A 1 -3.07 -19.40 -3.18
CA MET A 1 -3.96 -18.21 -2.97
C MET A 1 -5.43 -18.60 -2.71
N GLY A 2 -6.11 -19.41 -3.52
CA GLY A 2 -7.54 -19.71 -3.32
C GLY A 2 -7.90 -20.36 -1.97
N VAL A 3 -7.07 -21.26 -1.45
CA VAL A 3 -7.30 -21.92 -0.15
C VAL A 3 -7.17 -20.90 1.00
N ALA A 4 -6.14 -20.05 0.98
CA ALA A 4 -5.96 -19.02 2.01
C ALA A 4 -7.13 -18.02 2.00
N LEU A 5 -7.57 -17.59 0.83
CA LEU A 5 -8.75 -16.72 0.70
C LEU A 5 -10.00 -17.39 1.27
N ALA A 6 -10.23 -18.67 0.98
CA ALA A 6 -11.39 -19.41 1.51
C ALA A 6 -11.35 -19.54 3.05
N ILE A 7 -10.16 -19.76 3.63
CA ILE A 7 -9.96 -19.74 5.09
C ILE A 7 -10.29 -18.37 5.66
N ASN A 8 -9.72 -17.29 5.12
CA ASN A 8 -9.94 -15.94 5.64
C ASN A 8 -11.43 -15.49 5.51
N VAL A 9 -12.09 -15.85 4.40
CA VAL A 9 -13.54 -15.59 4.25
C VAL A 9 -14.33 -16.37 5.30
N GLY A 10 -14.02 -17.64 5.54
CA GLY A 10 -14.67 -18.46 6.55
C GLY A 10 -14.48 -17.89 7.96
N LEU A 11 -13.26 -17.49 8.31
CA LEU A 11 -12.94 -16.84 9.59
C LEU A 11 -13.69 -15.51 9.75
N PHE A 12 -13.63 -14.65 8.75
CA PHE A 12 -14.35 -13.38 8.74
C PHE A 12 -15.84 -13.57 9.00
N LEU A 13 -16.49 -14.49 8.29
CA LEU A 13 -17.92 -14.73 8.46
C LEU A 13 -18.24 -15.28 9.85
N ALA A 14 -17.43 -16.22 10.37
CA ALA A 14 -17.61 -16.78 11.69
C ALA A 14 -17.46 -15.71 12.78
N GLU A 15 -16.42 -14.88 12.70
CA GLU A 15 -16.16 -13.84 13.67
C GLU A 15 -17.13 -12.66 13.57
N ALA A 16 -17.49 -12.23 12.36
CA ALA A 16 -18.48 -11.17 12.18
C ALA A 16 -19.84 -11.58 12.77
N ILE A 17 -20.35 -12.76 12.39
CA ILE A 17 -21.63 -13.27 12.91
C ILE A 17 -21.51 -13.55 14.41
N GLY A 18 -20.45 -14.25 14.83
CA GLY A 18 -20.22 -14.61 16.21
C GLY A 18 -20.01 -13.40 17.12
N GLY A 19 -19.30 -12.37 16.67
CA GLY A 19 -19.11 -11.13 17.39
C GLY A 19 -20.42 -10.38 17.67
N PHE A 20 -21.33 -10.36 16.67
CA PHE A 20 -22.68 -9.83 16.88
C PHE A 20 -23.50 -10.68 17.86
N LEU A 21 -23.42 -12.00 17.75
CA LEU A 21 -24.22 -12.92 18.64
C LEU A 21 -23.69 -12.90 20.07
N THR A 22 -22.39 -12.84 20.28
CA THR A 22 -21.76 -12.81 21.63
C THR A 22 -21.74 -11.42 22.23
N GLY A 23 -22.01 -10.36 21.45
CA GLY A 23 -21.90 -8.97 21.86
C GLY A 23 -20.48 -8.47 22.05
N SER A 24 -19.45 -9.24 21.61
CA SER A 24 -18.03 -8.91 21.79
C SER A 24 -17.53 -7.92 20.74
N LEU A 25 -16.97 -6.81 21.23
CA LEU A 25 -16.33 -5.81 20.39
C LEU A 25 -14.92 -6.25 19.96
N ALA A 26 -14.23 -7.02 20.80
CA ALA A 26 -12.93 -7.58 20.47
C ALA A 26 -13.01 -8.54 19.27
N VAL A 27 -14.03 -9.42 19.24
CA VAL A 27 -14.29 -10.31 18.09
C VAL A 27 -14.65 -9.51 16.83
N LEU A 28 -15.48 -8.46 16.96
CA LEU A 28 -15.83 -7.60 15.84
C LEU A 28 -14.61 -6.80 15.31
N ALA A 29 -13.67 -6.44 16.18
CA ALA A 29 -12.44 -5.78 15.79
C ALA A 29 -11.52 -6.72 14.98
N ASP A 30 -11.41 -7.98 15.42
CA ASP A 30 -10.66 -9.03 14.70
C ASP A 30 -11.30 -9.33 13.34
N ALA A 31 -12.65 -9.49 13.31
CA ALA A 31 -13.40 -9.61 12.05
C ALA A 31 -13.19 -8.42 11.10
N GLY A 32 -13.12 -7.19 11.62
CA GLY A 32 -12.83 -5.99 10.83
C GLY A 32 -11.45 -6.04 10.16
N HIS A 33 -10.46 -6.61 10.83
CA HIS A 33 -9.13 -6.87 10.25
C HIS A 33 -9.22 -7.92 9.12
N LEU A 34 -9.86 -9.06 9.38
CA LEU A 34 -10.06 -10.11 8.39
C LEU A 34 -10.85 -9.61 7.15
N LEU A 35 -11.82 -8.72 7.34
CA LEU A 35 -12.54 -8.08 6.23
C LEU A 35 -11.58 -7.34 5.30
N SER A 36 -10.60 -6.65 5.86
CA SER A 36 -9.58 -5.97 5.07
C SER A 36 -8.70 -6.93 4.29
N ASP A 37 -8.31 -8.05 4.89
CA ASP A 37 -7.46 -9.04 4.21
C ASP A 37 -8.20 -9.67 3.03
N VAL A 38 -9.45 -10.06 3.23
CA VAL A 38 -10.33 -10.53 2.16
C VAL A 38 -10.55 -9.43 1.12
N GLY A 39 -10.85 -8.20 1.56
CA GLY A 39 -11.08 -7.05 0.71
C GLY A 39 -9.86 -6.70 -0.13
N SER A 40 -8.66 -6.72 0.47
CA SER A 40 -7.41 -6.43 -0.23
C SER A 40 -7.14 -7.43 -1.36
N ILE A 41 -7.38 -8.73 -1.13
CA ILE A 41 -7.20 -9.76 -2.15
C ILE A 41 -8.21 -9.57 -3.29
N VAL A 42 -9.48 -9.35 -2.97
CA VAL A 42 -10.53 -9.13 -3.98
C VAL A 42 -10.26 -7.86 -4.80
N LEU A 43 -9.94 -6.75 -4.12
CA LEU A 43 -9.60 -5.49 -4.79
C LEU A 43 -8.35 -5.62 -5.65
N ALA A 44 -7.31 -6.33 -5.17
CA ALA A 44 -6.11 -6.58 -5.95
C ALA A 44 -6.39 -7.41 -7.21
N LEU A 45 -7.24 -8.44 -7.13
CA LEU A 45 -7.63 -9.23 -8.31
C LEU A 45 -8.42 -8.40 -9.34
N ILE A 46 -9.34 -7.56 -8.88
CA ILE A 46 -10.09 -6.64 -9.75
C ILE A 46 -9.13 -5.64 -10.39
N ALA A 47 -8.25 -5.03 -9.59
CA ALA A 47 -7.29 -4.04 -10.05
C ALA A 47 -6.29 -4.63 -11.05
N ALA A 48 -5.75 -5.81 -10.80
CA ALA A 48 -4.86 -6.52 -11.72
C ALA A 48 -5.54 -6.80 -13.07
N ARG A 49 -6.83 -7.21 -13.04
CA ARG A 49 -7.60 -7.39 -14.27
C ARG A 49 -7.83 -6.09 -15.01
N LEU A 50 -8.10 -5.00 -14.31
CA LEU A 50 -8.23 -3.68 -14.93
C LEU A 50 -6.90 -3.20 -15.49
N ALA A 51 -5.80 -3.33 -14.74
CA ALA A 51 -4.45 -2.94 -15.15
C ALA A 51 -3.98 -3.70 -16.41
N SER A 52 -4.45 -4.94 -16.62
CA SER A 52 -4.15 -5.72 -17.82
C SER A 52 -4.90 -5.25 -19.09
N MET A 53 -5.86 -4.33 -18.97
CA MET A 53 -6.55 -3.77 -20.13
C MET A 53 -5.64 -2.81 -20.89
N PRO A 54 -5.63 -2.87 -22.24
CA PRO A 54 -4.78 -2.01 -23.05
C PRO A 54 -5.16 -0.53 -22.87
N ALA A 55 -4.17 0.34 -23.02
CA ALA A 55 -4.38 1.78 -23.07
C ALA A 55 -5.34 2.11 -24.23
N ALA A 56 -6.37 2.93 -23.98
CA ALA A 56 -7.36 3.32 -24.99
C ALA A 56 -7.97 4.70 -24.69
N GLY A 57 -8.23 5.45 -25.74
CA GLY A 57 -8.89 6.75 -25.67
C GLY A 57 -8.12 7.74 -24.77
N GLN A 58 -8.79 8.30 -23.77
CA GLN A 58 -8.20 9.28 -22.85
C GLN A 58 -7.27 8.65 -21.79
N ARG A 59 -7.21 7.31 -21.70
CA ARG A 59 -6.36 6.60 -20.72
C ARG A 59 -5.10 6.10 -21.40
N THR A 60 -4.13 6.98 -21.59
CA THR A 60 -2.89 6.67 -22.30
C THR A 60 -1.98 5.70 -21.54
N PHE A 61 -2.03 5.68 -20.21
CA PHE A 61 -1.39 4.68 -19.35
C PHE A 61 -2.33 3.50 -19.01
N GLY A 62 -3.49 3.38 -19.66
CA GLY A 62 -4.47 2.36 -19.33
C GLY A 62 -5.09 2.53 -17.94
N TYR A 63 -5.30 1.41 -17.25
CA TYR A 63 -5.85 1.38 -15.90
C TYR A 63 -4.81 1.01 -14.83
N GLN A 64 -3.53 1.24 -15.09
CA GLN A 64 -2.46 0.82 -14.20
C GLN A 64 -2.60 1.40 -12.78
N ARG A 65 -3.09 2.62 -12.62
CA ARG A 65 -3.36 3.24 -11.31
C ARG A 65 -4.57 2.62 -10.57
N SER A 66 -5.28 1.64 -11.16
CA SER A 66 -6.37 0.94 -10.46
C SER A 66 -5.86 0.17 -9.23
N GLU A 67 -4.64 -0.34 -9.25
CA GLU A 67 -4.01 -1.01 -8.10
C GLU A 67 -3.77 -0.03 -6.95
N VAL A 68 -3.30 1.17 -7.28
CA VAL A 68 -3.07 2.26 -6.32
C VAL A 68 -4.38 2.69 -5.66
N LEU A 69 -5.43 2.87 -6.46
CA LEU A 69 -6.76 3.25 -5.97
C LEU A 69 -7.38 2.13 -5.11
N ALA A 70 -7.22 0.87 -5.50
CA ALA A 70 -7.70 -0.28 -4.73
C ALA A 70 -7.03 -0.33 -3.34
N ALA A 71 -5.71 -0.15 -3.26
CA ALA A 71 -4.97 -0.10 -2.00
C ALA A 71 -5.42 1.07 -1.12
N LEU A 72 -5.62 2.26 -1.71
CA LEU A 72 -6.11 3.43 -0.98
C LEU A 72 -7.52 3.20 -0.40
N VAL A 73 -8.45 2.67 -1.21
CA VAL A 73 -9.82 2.36 -0.75
C VAL A 73 -9.77 1.35 0.40
N ASN A 74 -8.95 0.30 0.30
CA ASN A 74 -8.79 -0.68 1.37
C ASN A 74 -8.26 -0.03 2.67
N GLY A 75 -7.22 0.80 2.57
CA GLY A 75 -6.68 1.53 3.72
C GLY A 75 -7.71 2.46 4.38
N LEU A 76 -8.50 3.18 3.59
CA LEU A 76 -9.57 4.05 4.10
C LEU A 76 -10.69 3.27 4.79
N LEU A 77 -11.07 2.10 4.25
CA LEU A 77 -12.06 1.21 4.89
C LEU A 77 -11.57 0.72 6.25
N LEU A 78 -10.29 0.33 6.36
CA LEU A 78 -9.68 -0.06 7.64
C LEU A 78 -9.74 1.06 8.67
N VAL A 79 -9.38 2.27 8.28
CA VAL A 79 -9.45 3.44 9.17
C VAL A 79 -10.89 3.67 9.63
N ALA A 80 -11.86 3.60 8.72
CA ALA A 80 -13.28 3.79 9.07
C ALA A 80 -13.77 2.73 10.04
N VAL A 81 -13.44 1.45 9.83
CA VAL A 81 -13.78 0.34 10.74
C VAL A 81 -13.12 0.54 12.10
N SER A 82 -11.81 0.85 12.14
CA SER A 82 -11.06 1.06 13.39
C SER A 82 -11.63 2.22 14.20
N ILE A 83 -11.99 3.33 13.57
CA ILE A 83 -12.65 4.47 14.22
C ILE A 83 -14.03 4.07 14.76
N GLY A 84 -14.81 3.34 13.97
CA GLY A 84 -16.12 2.84 14.40
C GLY A 84 -16.03 1.95 15.66
N ILE A 85 -15.05 1.04 15.69
CA ILE A 85 -14.77 0.20 16.86
C ILE A 85 -14.32 1.04 18.05
N ALA A 86 -13.44 2.02 17.84
CA ALA A 86 -12.99 2.89 18.92
C ALA A 86 -14.14 3.70 19.54
N ILE A 87 -15.04 4.26 18.72
CA ILE A 87 -16.24 4.96 19.21
C ILE A 87 -17.15 4.02 20.01
N ALA A 88 -17.40 2.82 19.48
CA ALA A 88 -18.21 1.81 20.16
C ALA A 88 -17.58 1.36 21.49
N ALA A 89 -16.23 1.18 21.52
CA ALA A 89 -15.51 0.82 22.73
C ALA A 89 -15.61 1.89 23.82
N ILE A 90 -15.44 3.16 23.45
CA ILE A 90 -15.56 4.29 24.40
C ILE A 90 -16.98 4.31 25.03
N GLY A 91 -18.01 4.09 24.23
CA GLY A 91 -19.39 4.02 24.74
C GLY A 91 -19.61 2.87 25.74
N ARG A 92 -18.94 1.74 25.57
CA ARG A 92 -19.06 0.55 26.45
C ARG A 92 -18.32 0.65 27.77
N PHE A 93 -17.44 1.63 27.97
CA PHE A 93 -16.79 1.82 29.29
C PHE A 93 -17.74 2.28 30.37
N SER A 94 -18.78 3.05 30.03
CA SER A 94 -19.74 3.58 30.96
C SER A 94 -20.85 2.57 31.28
N ASP A 95 -21.24 1.71 30.32
CA ASP A 95 -22.26 0.70 30.45
C ASP A 95 -21.86 -0.56 29.66
N PRO A 96 -20.98 -1.39 30.24
CA PRO A 96 -20.47 -2.57 29.55
C PRO A 96 -21.57 -3.61 29.37
N PRO A 97 -21.89 -4.06 28.16
CA PRO A 97 -22.89 -5.08 27.91
C PRO A 97 -22.45 -6.43 28.48
N SER A 98 -23.43 -7.30 28.75
CA SER A 98 -23.14 -8.70 29.05
C SER A 98 -22.60 -9.39 27.81
N ILE A 99 -21.50 -10.15 27.98
CA ILE A 99 -20.80 -10.85 26.87
C ILE A 99 -20.86 -12.34 27.14
N ASP A 100 -21.13 -13.13 26.09
CA ASP A 100 -21.01 -14.59 26.17
C ASP A 100 -19.51 -14.99 26.12
N GLY A 101 -18.93 -15.17 27.32
CA GLY A 101 -17.51 -15.54 27.45
C GLY A 101 -17.14 -16.86 26.78
N TRP A 102 -18.06 -17.86 26.73
CA TRP A 102 -17.80 -19.11 26.03
C TRP A 102 -17.75 -18.92 24.52
N GLY A 103 -18.72 -18.19 23.98
CA GLY A 103 -18.73 -17.83 22.56
C GLY A 103 -17.48 -17.07 22.15
N VAL A 104 -17.07 -16.05 22.92
CA VAL A 104 -15.86 -15.26 22.66
C VAL A 104 -14.60 -16.12 22.72
N LEU A 105 -14.44 -16.99 23.74
CA LEU A 105 -13.29 -17.88 23.86
C LEU A 105 -13.23 -18.85 22.67
N ALA A 106 -14.36 -19.46 22.30
CA ALA A 106 -14.42 -20.39 21.17
C ALA A 106 -14.07 -19.71 19.85
N LEU A 107 -14.58 -18.50 19.59
CA LEU A 107 -14.26 -17.71 18.39
C LEU A 107 -12.79 -17.29 18.37
N GLY A 108 -12.24 -16.82 19.49
CA GLY A 108 -10.83 -16.47 19.58
C GLY A 108 -9.89 -17.66 19.32
N LEU A 109 -10.21 -18.85 19.88
CA LEU A 109 -9.44 -20.07 19.59
C LEU A 109 -9.57 -20.51 18.12
N PHE A 110 -10.77 -20.37 17.55
CA PHE A 110 -11.01 -20.67 16.14
C PHE A 110 -10.23 -19.70 15.23
N GLY A 111 -10.27 -18.39 15.51
CA GLY A 111 -9.50 -17.36 14.80
C GLY A 111 -8.00 -17.64 14.88
N LEU A 112 -7.47 -17.89 16.07
CA LEU A 112 -6.04 -18.18 16.27
C LEU A 112 -5.62 -19.44 15.51
N ALA A 113 -6.39 -20.51 15.55
CA ALA A 113 -6.10 -21.73 14.80
C ALA A 113 -6.15 -21.51 13.29
N GLY A 114 -7.12 -20.71 12.81
CA GLY A 114 -7.27 -20.36 11.41
C GLY A 114 -6.12 -19.51 10.90
N ASN A 115 -5.70 -18.49 11.66
CA ASN A 115 -4.56 -17.62 11.31
C ASN A 115 -3.24 -18.42 11.24
N VAL A 116 -3.04 -19.37 12.18
CA VAL A 116 -1.89 -20.30 12.12
C VAL A 116 -1.99 -21.20 10.88
N ALA A 117 -3.17 -21.74 10.58
CA ALA A 117 -3.35 -22.60 9.40
C ALA A 117 -3.14 -21.81 8.09
N ALA A 118 -3.65 -20.60 7.98
CA ALA A 118 -3.43 -19.73 6.83
C ALA A 118 -1.95 -19.41 6.63
N THR A 119 -1.23 -19.14 7.72
CA THR A 119 0.23 -18.90 7.71
C THR A 119 0.99 -20.12 7.19
N ILE A 120 0.67 -21.32 7.68
CA ILE A 120 1.33 -22.57 7.23
C ILE A 120 1.09 -22.80 5.73
N VAL A 121 -0.14 -22.57 5.27
CA VAL A 121 -0.50 -22.72 3.85
C VAL A 121 0.26 -21.72 2.98
N LEU A 122 0.35 -20.46 3.41
CA LEU A 122 1.08 -19.43 2.68
C LEU A 122 2.59 -19.69 2.68
N ALA A 123 3.17 -20.05 3.81
CA ALA A 123 4.61 -20.34 3.93
C ALA A 123 5.03 -21.60 3.15
N GLY A 124 4.12 -22.57 2.93
CA GLY A 124 4.39 -23.79 2.18
C GLY A 124 4.33 -23.65 0.66
N GLY A 125 3.71 -22.57 0.14
CA GLY A 125 3.37 -22.43 -1.28
C GLY A 125 4.41 -21.75 -2.18
N GLN A 126 5.32 -20.92 -1.67
CA GLN A 126 6.29 -20.18 -2.47
C GLN A 126 7.59 -19.94 -1.70
N ARG A 127 8.62 -20.71 -2.03
CA ARG A 127 9.94 -20.60 -1.37
C ARG A 127 10.91 -19.61 -2.01
N GLU A 128 10.64 -19.06 -3.19
CA GLU A 128 11.67 -18.33 -3.95
C GLU A 128 11.49 -16.81 -4.06
N ASP A 129 10.28 -16.23 -3.86
CA ASP A 129 10.06 -14.79 -4.13
C ASP A 129 9.28 -14.00 -3.06
N LEU A 130 8.95 -14.57 -1.91
CA LEU A 130 8.20 -13.85 -0.89
C LEU A 130 9.16 -13.23 0.14
N ASN A 131 8.94 -11.98 0.45
CA ASN A 131 9.46 -11.36 1.66
C ASN A 131 8.88 -12.08 2.90
N LEU A 132 9.48 -13.22 3.25
CA LEU A 132 9.06 -14.09 4.36
C LEU A 132 8.92 -13.30 5.66
N GLU A 133 9.75 -12.28 5.85
CA GLU A 133 9.67 -11.40 7.00
C GLU A 133 8.35 -10.61 7.04
N GLY A 134 7.88 -10.11 5.90
CA GLY A 134 6.59 -9.42 5.79
C GLY A 134 5.41 -10.33 6.13
N VAL A 135 5.41 -11.56 5.60
CA VAL A 135 4.38 -12.58 5.89
C VAL A 135 4.38 -12.95 7.36
N LEU A 136 5.56 -13.17 7.97
CA LEU A 136 5.67 -13.52 9.40
C LEU A 136 5.21 -12.37 10.30
N ARG A 137 5.54 -11.12 9.97
CA ARG A 137 5.09 -9.94 10.72
C ARG A 137 3.58 -9.78 10.68
N HIS A 138 2.98 -9.94 9.51
CA HIS A 138 1.52 -9.88 9.34
C HIS A 138 0.83 -10.98 10.17
N SER A 139 1.25 -12.23 9.98
CA SER A 139 0.70 -13.37 10.73
C SER A 139 0.89 -13.27 12.25
N ALA A 140 1.99 -12.68 12.70
CA ALA A 140 2.19 -12.43 14.13
C ALA A 140 1.21 -11.38 14.66
N ALA A 141 0.89 -10.33 13.88
CA ALA A 141 -0.10 -9.33 14.26
C ALA A 141 -1.51 -9.95 14.34
N ASP A 142 -1.89 -10.80 13.39
CA ASP A 142 -3.18 -11.51 13.37
C ASP A 142 -3.31 -12.45 14.58
N ALA A 143 -2.26 -13.23 14.86
CA ALA A 143 -2.22 -14.11 16.02
C ALA A 143 -2.31 -13.33 17.34
N LEU A 144 -1.72 -12.14 17.43
CA LEU A 144 -1.84 -11.27 18.61
C LEU A 144 -3.25 -10.73 18.78
N GLY A 145 -3.95 -10.38 17.71
CA GLY A 145 -5.35 -9.98 17.73
C GLY A 145 -6.24 -11.10 18.30
N SER A 146 -6.18 -12.28 17.67
CA SER A 146 -6.94 -13.45 18.11
C SER A 146 -6.59 -13.91 19.52
N LEU A 147 -5.31 -13.80 19.93
CA LEU A 147 -4.87 -14.07 21.31
C LEU A 147 -5.53 -13.09 22.30
N GLY A 148 -5.65 -11.82 21.94
CA GLY A 148 -6.37 -10.82 22.71
C GLY A 148 -7.81 -11.22 22.94
N VAL A 149 -8.51 -11.71 21.89
CA VAL A 149 -9.87 -12.22 21.96
C VAL A 149 -9.98 -13.44 22.92
N VAL A 150 -9.03 -14.39 22.81
CA VAL A 150 -8.95 -15.55 23.72
C VAL A 150 -8.80 -15.10 25.18
N ILE A 151 -7.93 -14.13 25.46
CA ILE A 151 -7.72 -13.58 26.79
C ILE A 151 -9.01 -12.92 27.30
N ALA A 152 -9.69 -12.13 26.47
CA ALA A 152 -10.96 -11.48 26.85
C ALA A 152 -12.03 -12.50 27.21
N GLY A 153 -12.23 -13.54 26.37
CA GLY A 153 -13.17 -14.63 26.63
C GLY A 153 -12.87 -15.41 27.92
N ALA A 154 -11.60 -15.80 28.12
CA ALA A 154 -11.16 -16.49 29.33
C ALA A 154 -11.35 -15.65 30.61
N TRP A 155 -11.06 -14.34 30.53
CA TRP A 155 -11.26 -13.41 31.65
C TRP A 155 -12.72 -13.30 32.07
N VAL A 156 -13.61 -13.14 31.08
CA VAL A 156 -15.07 -13.06 31.36
C VAL A 156 -15.58 -14.37 31.95
N LEU A 157 -15.14 -15.53 31.44
CA LEU A 157 -15.49 -16.84 31.98
C LEU A 157 -15.01 -17.04 33.42
N GLY A 158 -13.85 -16.47 33.77
CA GLY A 158 -13.32 -16.48 35.15
C GLY A 158 -14.06 -15.55 36.10
N GLY A 159 -15.17 -14.92 35.71
CA GLY A 159 -15.93 -13.95 36.51
C GLY A 159 -15.32 -12.55 36.52
N GLY A 160 -14.42 -12.26 35.61
CA GLY A 160 -13.80 -10.92 35.44
C GLY A 160 -14.77 -9.92 34.81
N SER A 161 -14.43 -8.64 34.93
CA SER A 161 -15.25 -7.54 34.38
C SER A 161 -15.35 -7.62 32.84
N PRO A 162 -16.56 -7.44 32.24
CA PRO A 162 -16.74 -7.39 30.80
C PRO A 162 -16.07 -6.18 30.14
N VAL A 163 -15.55 -5.22 30.90
CA VAL A 163 -14.76 -4.08 30.40
C VAL A 163 -13.48 -4.51 29.66
N ILE A 164 -12.98 -5.73 29.88
CA ILE A 164 -11.82 -6.29 29.16
C ILE A 164 -12.07 -6.32 27.64
N ASP A 165 -13.30 -6.59 27.20
CA ASP A 165 -13.66 -6.68 25.80
C ASP A 165 -13.48 -5.35 25.02
N PRO A 166 -14.05 -4.22 25.44
CA PRO A 166 -13.77 -2.95 24.78
C PRO A 166 -12.30 -2.52 24.90
N ILE A 167 -11.57 -2.91 25.95
CA ILE A 167 -10.13 -2.67 26.04
C ILE A 167 -9.39 -3.44 24.94
N VAL A 168 -9.65 -4.73 24.80
CA VAL A 168 -9.03 -5.56 23.76
C VAL A 168 -9.44 -5.08 22.37
N GLY A 169 -10.74 -4.76 22.17
CA GLY A 169 -11.22 -4.18 20.91
C GLY A 169 -10.50 -2.89 20.53
N LEU A 170 -10.26 -1.99 21.48
CA LEU A 170 -9.46 -0.77 21.27
C LEU A 170 -8.00 -1.07 20.91
N LEU A 171 -7.38 -2.04 21.58
CA LEU A 171 -5.99 -2.43 21.28
C LEU A 171 -5.88 -2.99 19.86
N ILE A 172 -6.81 -3.88 19.47
CA ILE A 172 -6.85 -4.41 18.10
C ILE A 172 -7.09 -3.28 17.09
N ALA A 173 -8.06 -2.39 17.34
CA ALA A 173 -8.34 -1.26 16.46
C ALA A 173 -7.13 -0.32 16.33
N ALA A 174 -6.37 -0.08 17.39
CA ALA A 174 -5.15 0.72 17.36
C ALA A 174 -4.03 0.05 16.54
N LEU A 175 -3.85 -1.27 16.67
CA LEU A 175 -2.90 -2.04 15.87
C LEU A 175 -3.25 -1.99 14.39
N VAL A 176 -4.53 -2.19 14.06
CA VAL A 176 -5.05 -2.11 12.68
C VAL A 176 -4.86 -0.70 12.11
N LEU A 177 -5.16 0.34 12.89
CA LEU A 177 -4.96 1.72 12.46
C LEU A 177 -3.49 2.03 12.20
N ALA A 178 -2.59 1.55 13.05
CA ALA A 178 -1.15 1.74 12.87
C ALA A 178 -0.64 1.02 11.59
N SER A 179 -1.11 -0.20 11.32
CA SER A 179 -0.75 -0.93 10.10
C SER A 179 -1.33 -0.31 8.83
N SER A 180 -2.51 0.31 8.92
CA SER A 180 -3.20 0.97 7.79
C SER A 180 -2.46 2.20 7.27
N TRP A 181 -1.55 2.80 8.06
CA TRP A 181 -0.81 3.99 7.65
C TRP A 181 -0.06 3.80 6.33
N ARG A 182 0.62 2.67 6.17
CA ARG A 182 1.35 2.37 4.93
C ARG A 182 0.41 2.20 3.73
N LEU A 183 -0.75 1.55 3.96
CA LEU A 183 -1.77 1.32 2.92
C LEU A 183 -2.42 2.62 2.42
N ILE A 184 -2.29 3.72 3.16
CA ILE A 184 -2.75 5.04 2.74
C ILE A 184 -1.60 5.86 2.19
N LYS A 185 -0.46 5.89 2.89
CA LYS A 185 0.68 6.73 2.53
C LYS A 185 1.27 6.36 1.17
N GLU A 186 1.54 5.08 0.92
CA GLU A 186 2.14 4.64 -0.35
C GLU A 186 1.27 4.97 -1.57
N PRO A 187 -0.05 4.65 -1.61
CA PRO A 187 -0.92 5.11 -2.68
C PRO A 187 -1.03 6.63 -2.80
N PHE A 188 -1.05 7.34 -1.69
CA PHE A 188 -1.09 8.80 -1.68
C PHE A 188 0.17 9.38 -2.35
N ASP A 189 1.36 8.87 -1.99
CA ASP A 189 2.62 9.30 -2.59
C ASP A 189 2.61 9.06 -4.12
N VAL A 190 2.10 7.91 -4.58
CA VAL A 190 1.95 7.62 -6.03
C VAL A 190 0.98 8.57 -6.72
N LEU A 191 -0.16 8.90 -6.08
CA LEU A 191 -1.14 9.85 -6.63
C LEU A 191 -0.60 11.28 -6.66
N MET A 192 0.30 11.63 -5.73
CA MET A 192 1.03 12.90 -5.70
C MET A 192 2.26 12.92 -6.62
N GLU A 193 2.41 11.89 -7.48
CA GLU A 193 3.48 11.79 -8.45
C GLU A 193 4.88 11.79 -7.82
N SER A 194 5.00 11.25 -6.61
CA SER A 194 6.28 11.10 -5.93
C SER A 194 7.20 10.11 -6.66
N ALA A 195 8.49 10.32 -6.54
CA ALA A 195 9.49 9.40 -7.05
C ALA A 195 9.34 7.98 -6.45
N PRO A 196 9.75 6.93 -7.17
CA PRO A 196 9.72 5.58 -6.65
C PRO A 196 10.51 5.45 -5.34
N ALA A 197 10.00 4.66 -4.40
CA ALA A 197 10.67 4.42 -3.13
C ALA A 197 12.10 3.89 -3.37
N GLY A 198 13.08 4.53 -2.74
CA GLY A 198 14.49 4.17 -2.88
C GLY A 198 15.23 4.83 -4.06
N VAL A 199 14.55 5.59 -4.91
CA VAL A 199 15.21 6.37 -5.97
C VAL A 199 15.61 7.73 -5.40
N ASP A 200 16.92 7.99 -5.41
CA ASP A 200 17.49 9.30 -5.09
C ASP A 200 17.45 10.19 -6.36
N VAL A 201 16.50 11.13 -6.38
CA VAL A 201 16.30 12.03 -7.53
C VAL A 201 17.52 12.93 -7.77
N GLU A 202 18.20 13.36 -6.70
CA GLU A 202 19.42 14.16 -6.81
C GLU A 202 20.54 13.31 -7.42
N GLY A 203 20.69 12.07 -6.97
CA GLY A 203 21.62 11.09 -7.53
C GLY A 203 21.35 10.79 -9.03
N VAL A 204 20.07 10.72 -9.42
CA VAL A 204 19.67 10.60 -10.84
C VAL A 204 20.18 11.81 -11.64
N GLY A 205 19.93 13.03 -11.16
CA GLY A 205 20.39 14.25 -11.81
C GLY A 205 21.91 14.30 -11.94
N GLN A 206 22.64 13.91 -10.89
CA GLN A 206 24.11 13.85 -10.92
C GLN A 206 24.62 12.82 -11.92
N ALA A 207 24.01 11.63 -11.98
CA ALA A 207 24.38 10.59 -12.93
C ALA A 207 24.17 11.04 -14.39
N ILE A 208 23.06 11.73 -14.68
CA ILE A 208 22.82 12.33 -16.01
C ILE A 208 23.90 13.34 -16.35
N CYS A 209 24.27 14.23 -15.42
CA CYS A 209 25.30 15.25 -15.65
C CYS A 209 26.71 14.67 -15.81
N GLN A 210 27.00 13.46 -15.32
CA GLN A 210 28.30 12.80 -15.48
C GLN A 210 28.48 12.12 -16.84
N GLU A 211 27.38 11.94 -17.61
CA GLU A 211 27.47 11.34 -18.94
C GLU A 211 28.24 12.26 -19.91
N GLN A 212 29.14 11.64 -20.71
CA GLN A 212 29.99 12.38 -21.61
C GLN A 212 29.19 13.14 -22.68
N GLY A 213 29.38 14.44 -22.76
CA GLY A 213 28.69 15.32 -23.70
C GLY A 213 27.50 16.04 -23.12
N VAL A 214 27.04 15.68 -21.90
CA VAL A 214 26.05 16.43 -21.16
C VAL A 214 26.68 17.63 -20.46
N ARG A 215 26.01 18.78 -20.49
CA ARG A 215 26.39 20.02 -19.81
C ARG A 215 25.63 20.27 -18.56
N SER A 216 24.29 20.07 -18.61
CA SER A 216 23.38 20.23 -17.47
C SER A 216 22.10 19.48 -17.70
N VAL A 217 21.34 19.30 -16.63
CA VAL A 217 19.97 18.78 -16.64
C VAL A 217 19.08 19.75 -15.88
N HIS A 218 17.87 19.98 -16.38
CA HIS A 218 16.85 20.77 -15.71
C HIS A 218 15.47 20.18 -15.98
N ASP A 219 14.45 20.65 -15.27
CA ASP A 219 13.07 20.12 -15.31
C ASP A 219 13.06 18.59 -15.16
N LEU A 220 13.87 18.10 -14.23
CA LEU A 220 13.95 16.68 -13.91
C LEU A 220 12.75 16.29 -13.05
N HIS A 221 11.86 15.49 -13.62
CA HIS A 221 10.70 14.92 -12.97
C HIS A 221 10.83 13.40 -12.95
N VAL A 222 10.66 12.81 -11.76
CA VAL A 222 10.65 11.36 -11.57
C VAL A 222 9.40 11.01 -10.79
N TRP A 223 8.59 10.12 -11.31
CA TRP A 223 7.34 9.75 -10.64
C TRP A 223 7.02 8.26 -10.79
N THR A 224 6.12 7.77 -9.95
CA THR A 224 5.61 6.40 -9.99
C THR A 224 4.25 6.39 -10.70
N VAL A 225 4.07 5.53 -11.70
CA VAL A 225 2.78 5.30 -12.36
C VAL A 225 1.98 4.25 -11.59
N THR A 226 2.61 3.11 -11.30
CA THR A 226 2.14 2.02 -10.44
C THR A 226 3.34 1.27 -9.85
N ALA A 227 3.13 0.27 -9.00
CA ALA A 227 4.19 -0.50 -8.38
C ALA A 227 5.16 -1.09 -9.43
N GLY A 228 6.44 -0.80 -9.28
CA GLY A 228 7.48 -1.25 -10.22
C GLY A 228 7.52 -0.51 -11.55
N PHE A 229 6.70 0.51 -11.77
CA PHE A 229 6.71 1.33 -12.98
C PHE A 229 7.04 2.78 -12.65
N GLY A 230 8.35 3.09 -12.62
CA GLY A 230 8.86 4.45 -12.56
C GLY A 230 8.94 5.11 -13.94
N ALA A 231 8.64 6.40 -13.99
CA ALA A 231 8.77 7.22 -15.19
C ALA A 231 9.63 8.46 -14.91
N LEU A 232 10.30 8.98 -15.95
CA LEU A 232 11.16 10.15 -15.87
C LEU A 232 10.96 11.05 -17.08
N ALA A 233 10.90 12.35 -16.85
CA ALA A 233 11.04 13.38 -17.86
C ALA A 233 12.15 14.35 -17.45
N ALA A 234 13.00 14.76 -18.40
CA ALA A 234 14.06 15.72 -18.15
C ALA A 234 14.45 16.46 -19.42
N HIS A 235 14.92 17.70 -19.25
CA HIS A 235 15.62 18.47 -20.27
C HIS A 235 17.12 18.33 -20.07
N VAL A 236 17.80 17.83 -21.09
CA VAL A 236 19.24 17.54 -21.04
C VAL A 236 19.97 18.44 -22.04
N VAL A 237 20.72 19.38 -21.50
CA VAL A 237 21.56 20.28 -22.30
C VAL A 237 22.85 19.56 -22.67
N VAL A 238 23.15 19.48 -23.96
CA VAL A 238 24.34 18.82 -24.48
C VAL A 238 25.24 19.80 -25.25
N ALA A 239 26.51 19.43 -25.42
CA ALA A 239 27.47 20.23 -26.21
C ALA A 239 27.02 20.27 -27.67
N GLU A 240 27.23 21.40 -28.35
CA GLU A 240 26.83 21.66 -29.76
C GLU A 240 27.34 20.59 -30.76
N SER A 241 28.53 20.04 -30.55
CA SER A 241 29.11 18.99 -31.38
C SER A 241 28.74 17.56 -30.97
N ALA A 242 27.91 17.36 -29.98
CA ALA A 242 27.60 16.06 -29.44
C ALA A 242 26.54 15.34 -30.28
N ASP A 243 26.68 14.02 -30.42
CA ASP A 243 25.64 13.17 -30.99
C ASP A 243 24.51 12.97 -29.96
N ARG A 244 23.41 13.74 -30.09
CA ARG A 244 22.26 13.75 -29.18
C ARG A 244 21.60 12.39 -29.09
N ASP A 245 21.45 11.67 -30.20
CA ASP A 245 20.83 10.37 -30.22
C ASP A 245 21.69 9.32 -29.50
N LEU A 246 22.99 9.40 -29.64
CA LEU A 246 23.88 8.51 -28.90
C LEU A 246 23.83 8.77 -27.40
N ILE A 247 23.87 10.05 -26.98
CA ILE A 247 23.78 10.43 -25.57
C ILE A 247 22.42 10.00 -25.00
N ARG A 248 21.32 10.28 -25.69
CA ARG A 248 20.00 9.87 -25.26
C ARG A 248 19.93 8.35 -25.00
N ARG A 249 20.43 7.52 -25.92
CA ARG A 249 20.43 6.04 -25.74
C ARG A 249 21.30 5.60 -24.55
N ARG A 250 22.43 6.25 -24.31
CA ARG A 250 23.29 5.96 -23.16
C ARG A 250 22.59 6.32 -21.86
N LEU A 251 21.93 7.47 -21.81
CA LEU A 251 21.16 7.90 -20.64
C LEU A 251 19.97 6.95 -20.38
N GLU A 252 19.25 6.51 -21.42
CA GLU A 252 18.18 5.52 -21.27
C GLU A 252 18.69 4.21 -20.66
N LEU A 253 19.86 3.72 -21.11
CA LEU A 253 20.49 2.53 -20.53
C LEU A 253 20.93 2.76 -19.09
N LEU A 254 21.59 3.89 -18.80
CA LEU A 254 22.02 4.25 -17.46
C LEU A 254 20.86 4.32 -16.48
N LEU A 255 19.77 5.00 -16.86
CA LEU A 255 18.58 5.17 -16.04
C LEU A 255 17.89 3.82 -15.76
N ARG A 256 17.85 2.94 -16.74
CA ARG A 256 17.33 1.59 -16.61
C ARG A 256 18.19 0.71 -15.69
N GLU A 257 19.52 0.69 -15.92
CA GLU A 257 20.41 -0.23 -15.22
C GLU A 257 20.71 0.19 -13.78
N GLN A 258 20.88 1.50 -13.53
CA GLN A 258 21.25 2.00 -12.21
C GLN A 258 20.05 2.35 -11.33
N PHE A 259 18.96 2.84 -11.93
CA PHE A 259 17.80 3.35 -11.19
C PHE A 259 16.50 2.57 -11.44
N GLY A 260 16.49 1.60 -12.36
CA GLY A 260 15.30 0.80 -12.70
C GLY A 260 14.20 1.61 -13.40
N ILE A 261 14.55 2.77 -14.03
CA ILE A 261 13.58 3.63 -14.71
C ILE A 261 13.59 3.28 -16.19
N GLU A 262 12.55 2.60 -16.66
CA GLU A 262 12.44 2.15 -18.05
C GLU A 262 11.67 3.15 -18.94
N HIS A 263 10.76 3.93 -18.36
CA HIS A 263 9.92 4.87 -19.10
C HIS A 263 10.50 6.28 -18.99
N THR A 264 11.23 6.71 -20.03
CA THR A 264 11.92 7.98 -20.02
C THR A 264 11.52 8.86 -21.19
N THR A 265 11.42 10.16 -20.95
CA THR A 265 11.25 11.20 -21.96
C THR A 265 12.35 12.21 -21.76
N LEU A 266 13.39 12.16 -22.63
CA LEU A 266 14.54 13.04 -22.57
C LEU A 266 14.48 14.05 -23.73
N GLN A 267 14.27 15.32 -23.39
CA GLN A 267 14.37 16.40 -24.35
C GLN A 267 15.82 16.86 -24.44
N MET A 268 16.44 16.61 -25.60
CA MET A 268 17.85 16.97 -25.84
C MET A 268 17.93 18.40 -26.35
N GLU A 269 18.58 19.27 -25.58
CA GLU A 269 18.73 20.70 -25.90
C GLU A 269 20.16 21.05 -26.22
N GLU A 270 20.35 22.05 -27.08
CA GLU A 270 21.64 22.69 -27.25
C GLU A 270 21.85 23.74 -26.16
N GLU A 271 23.12 23.95 -25.78
CA GLU A 271 23.48 25.10 -24.98
C GLU A 271 23.05 26.35 -25.77
N ALA A 272 22.05 27.07 -25.25
CA ALA A 272 21.53 28.26 -25.91
C ALA A 272 22.68 29.22 -26.11
N SER A 273 23.07 29.45 -27.35
CA SER A 273 23.93 30.59 -27.67
C SER A 273 23.18 31.83 -27.18
N GLN A 274 23.81 32.62 -26.32
CA GLN A 274 23.20 33.81 -25.68
C GLN A 274 22.75 34.89 -26.71
N ASP A 275 22.79 34.58 -28.00
CA ASP A 275 22.53 35.51 -29.11
C ASP A 275 21.18 35.33 -29.83
N LEU A 276 20.32 34.43 -29.42
CA LEU A 276 19.02 34.28 -30.06
C LEU A 276 17.93 34.87 -29.15
N LEU A 277 17.55 36.10 -29.44
CA LEU A 277 16.33 36.87 -29.21
C LEU A 277 16.59 38.27 -28.68
N HIS A 278 17.37 39.08 -29.42
CA HIS A 278 17.04 40.49 -29.46
C HIS A 278 15.80 40.66 -30.35
N VAL A 279 14.63 40.66 -29.73
CA VAL A 279 13.41 41.19 -30.35
C VAL A 279 13.60 42.71 -30.35
N GLU A 280 14.10 43.29 -31.42
CA GLU A 280 14.00 44.73 -31.63
C GLU A 280 12.50 45.07 -31.71
N ASN A 281 12.07 45.89 -30.78
CA ASN A 281 10.73 46.46 -30.81
C ASN A 281 10.53 47.20 -32.14
N ALA A 282 9.68 46.68 -33.01
CA ALA A 282 9.24 47.33 -34.21
C ALA A 282 8.68 48.74 -33.83
N PRO A 283 9.08 49.82 -34.50
CA PRO A 283 8.58 51.14 -34.19
C PRO A 283 7.07 51.19 -34.41
N GLN A 284 6.34 51.57 -33.40
CA GLN A 284 4.91 51.88 -33.53
C GLN A 284 4.71 52.98 -34.55
N ARG A 285 3.98 52.69 -35.63
CA ARG A 285 3.45 53.68 -36.58
C ARG A 285 2.00 53.99 -36.22
#